data_2a976644e350367b8082851845f33894
#
_entry.id   2a976644e350367b8082851845f33894
#
_cell.length_a   1.000
_cell.length_b   1.000
_cell.length_c   1.000
_cell.angle_alpha   90.00
_cell.angle_beta   90.00
_cell.angle_gamma   90.00
#
_symmetry.space_group_name_H-M   'P 1'
#
loop_
_entity.id
_entity.type
_entity.pdbx_description
1 polymer ?
#
loop_
_entity_poly.entity_id
_entity_poly.type
_entity_poly.pdbx_seq_one_letter_code
_entity_poly.pdbx_strand_id
1 'polypeptide(L)' 'MMYNLKPCPFCGGEGKIIVRKGKDGWRDRYSVLCDYEDGGCGSESGWYHYEQEAIEAWNRRTNK' A
#
# COMPACT_ATOMS: atom_id res chain seq x y z
N MET A 1 6.74 -14.64 5.48
CA MET A 1 7.02 -13.43 6.27
C MET A 1 5.77 -12.57 6.35
N MET A 2 5.45 -12.11 7.53
CA MET A 2 4.26 -11.29 7.72
C MET A 2 4.62 -9.83 7.78
N TYR A 3 3.90 -9.03 7.03
CA TYR A 3 4.07 -7.59 7.06
C TYR A 3 3.00 -6.96 7.93
N ASN A 4 3.41 -6.05 8.79
CA ASN A 4 2.48 -5.35 9.65
C ASN A 4 2.10 -4.02 9.01
N LEU A 5 0.92 -4.01 8.40
CA LEU A 5 0.38 -2.78 7.85
C LEU A 5 -0.39 -2.04 8.94
N LYS A 6 0.01 -0.81 9.20
CA LYS A 6 -0.70 0.03 10.15
C LYS A 6 -2.02 0.50 9.55
N PRO A 7 -2.98 0.88 10.37
CA PRO A 7 -4.25 1.40 9.84
C PRO A 7 -4.04 2.65 9.00
N CYS A 8 -5.00 2.92 8.13
CA CYS A 8 -4.95 4.11 7.30
C CYS A 8 -4.86 5.37 8.17
N PRO A 9 -3.92 6.28 7.87
CA PRO A 9 -3.76 7.49 8.71
C PRO A 9 -4.91 8.47 8.55
N PHE A 10 -5.76 8.28 7.56
CA PHE A 10 -6.85 9.22 7.30
C PHE A 10 -8.19 8.75 7.81
N CYS A 11 -8.50 7.46 7.68
CA CYS A 11 -9.80 6.95 8.08
C CYS A 11 -9.72 5.80 9.07
N GLY A 12 -8.53 5.29 9.35
CA GLY A 12 -8.34 4.16 10.26
C GLY A 12 -8.67 2.80 9.65
N GLY A 13 -8.99 2.76 8.37
CA GLY A 13 -9.32 1.50 7.71
C GLY A 13 -8.11 0.64 7.45
N GLU A 14 -8.33 -0.57 6.97
CA GLU A 14 -7.27 -1.52 6.70
C GLU A 14 -6.59 -1.25 5.36
N GLY A 15 -5.26 -1.27 5.35
CA GLY A 15 -4.51 -1.20 4.12
C GLY A 15 -4.43 -2.54 3.43
N LYS A 16 -4.38 -2.54 2.11
CA LYS A 16 -4.20 -3.75 1.31
C LYS A 16 -3.06 -3.55 0.33
N ILE A 17 -2.30 -4.61 0.12
CA ILE A 17 -1.20 -4.56 -0.83
C ILE A 17 -1.73 -4.88 -2.22
N ILE A 18 -1.41 -4.01 -3.18
CA ILE A 18 -1.78 -4.20 -4.57
C ILE A 18 -0.53 -4.39 -5.40
N VAL A 19 -0.61 -5.29 -6.37
CA VAL A 19 0.49 -5.54 -7.28
C VAL A 19 0.03 -5.22 -8.69
N ARG A 20 0.80 -4.40 -9.40
CA ARG A 20 0.58 -4.15 -10.82
C ARG A 20 1.69 -4.84 -11.59
N LYS A 21 1.32 -5.81 -12.41
CA LYS A 21 2.29 -6.57 -13.18
C LYS A 21 2.91 -5.72 -14.28
N GLY A 22 4.22 -5.81 -14.43
CA GLY A 22 4.89 -5.14 -15.52
C GLY A 22 4.70 -5.87 -16.83
N LYS A 23 4.92 -5.15 -17.94
CA LYS A 23 4.84 -5.71 -19.29
C LYS A 23 6.14 -5.45 -20.01
N ASP A 24 6.50 -6.37 -20.90
CA ASP A 24 7.62 -6.17 -21.82
C ASP A 24 8.91 -5.75 -21.16
N GLY A 25 9.28 -6.47 -20.10
CA GLY A 25 10.51 -6.19 -19.39
C GLY A 25 10.41 -5.17 -18.28
N TRP A 26 9.24 -4.56 -18.10
CA TRP A 26 9.01 -3.67 -16.99
C TRP A 26 8.83 -4.46 -15.71
N ARG A 27 9.31 -3.91 -14.61
CA ARG A 27 9.16 -4.57 -13.31
C ARG A 27 7.76 -4.40 -12.77
N ASP A 28 7.35 -5.36 -11.92
CA ASP A 28 6.11 -5.23 -11.18
C ASP A 28 6.20 -4.04 -10.23
N ARG A 29 5.07 -3.46 -9.94
CA ARG A 29 4.99 -2.35 -8.99
C ARG A 29 4.04 -2.71 -7.87
N TYR A 30 4.33 -2.17 -6.71
CA TYR A 30 3.59 -2.48 -5.48
C TYR A 30 3.10 -1.20 -4.83
N SER A 31 1.91 -1.28 -4.26
CA SER A 31 1.32 -0.16 -3.54
C SER A 31 0.49 -0.69 -2.39
N VAL A 32 0.28 0.15 -1.39
CA VAL A 32 -0.67 -0.16 -0.32
C VAL A 32 -1.81 0.82 -0.44
N LEU A 33 -3.03 0.30 -0.44
CA LEU A 33 -4.23 1.08 -0.68
C LEU A 33 -5.22 0.86 0.45
N CYS A 34 -5.86 1.93 0.88
CA CYS A 34 -7.01 1.85 1.76
C CYS A 34 -8.22 1.62 0.86
N ASP A 35 -8.71 0.39 0.83
CA ASP A 35 -9.75 -0.02 -0.12
C ASP A 35 -11.08 0.61 0.24
N TYR A 36 -11.50 1.56 -0.57
CA TYR A 36 -12.72 2.25 -0.27
C TYR A 36 -13.98 1.41 -0.55
N GLU A 37 -13.84 0.35 -1.33
CA GLU A 37 -14.94 -0.61 -1.49
C GLU A 37 -15.23 -1.37 -0.20
N ASP A 38 -14.22 -1.45 0.65
CA ASP A 38 -14.32 -2.10 1.96
C ASP A 38 -14.53 -1.08 3.07
N GLY A 39 -14.99 0.11 2.72
CA GLY A 39 -15.24 1.15 3.70
C GLY A 39 -14.06 2.08 3.95
N GLY A 40 -12.99 1.94 3.19
CA GLY A 40 -11.84 2.82 3.31
C GLY A 40 -12.00 4.12 2.55
N CYS A 41 -11.00 4.98 2.61
CA CYS A 41 -11.04 6.31 2.00
C CYS A 41 -10.37 6.40 0.63
N GLY A 42 -9.74 5.34 0.16
CA GLY A 42 -9.07 5.33 -1.13
C GLY A 42 -7.65 5.86 -1.13
N SER A 43 -7.09 6.15 0.04
CA SER A 43 -5.69 6.60 0.13
C SER A 43 -4.73 5.51 -0.29
N GLU A 44 -3.58 5.90 -0.84
CA GLU A 44 -2.57 4.92 -1.23
C GLU A 44 -1.17 5.43 -0.91
N SER A 45 -0.21 4.50 -0.83
CA SER A 45 1.16 4.82 -0.47
C SER A 45 1.98 5.37 -1.63
N GLY A 46 1.52 5.13 -2.85
CA GLY A 46 2.32 5.39 -4.04
C GLY A 46 2.86 4.07 -4.59
N TRP A 47 3.47 4.11 -5.77
CA TRP A 47 3.92 2.91 -6.45
C TRP A 47 5.42 2.72 -6.29
N TYR A 48 5.82 1.52 -5.92
CA TYR A 48 7.21 1.17 -5.66
C TYR A 48 7.58 -0.12 -6.37
N HIS A 49 8.87 -0.33 -6.61
CA HIS A 49 9.34 -1.55 -7.27
C HIS A 49 9.43 -2.73 -6.33
N TYR A 50 9.39 -2.49 -5.02
CA TYR A 50 9.48 -3.55 -4.02
C TYR A 50 8.33 -3.45 -3.05
N GLU A 51 7.77 -4.60 -2.70
CA GLU A 51 6.66 -4.67 -1.77
C GLU A 51 7.01 -4.03 -0.44
N GLN A 52 8.20 -4.31 0.05
CA GLN A 52 8.64 -3.76 1.34
C GLN A 52 8.67 -2.24 1.31
N GLU A 53 9.07 -1.65 0.20
CA GLU A 53 9.10 -0.19 0.10
C GLU A 53 7.69 0.41 0.21
N ALA A 54 6.72 -0.24 -0.43
CA ALA A 54 5.34 0.23 -0.35
C ALA A 54 4.83 0.15 1.08
N ILE A 55 5.13 -0.94 1.77
CA ILE A 55 4.70 -1.15 3.15
C ILE A 55 5.34 -0.11 4.07
N GLU A 56 6.63 0.14 3.89
CA GLU A 56 7.33 1.12 4.71
C GLU A 56 6.78 2.52 4.49
N ALA A 57 6.49 2.87 3.25
CA ALA A 57 5.93 4.18 2.94
C ALA A 57 4.56 4.35 3.58
N TRP A 58 3.73 3.31 3.53
CA TRP A 58 2.42 3.33 4.17
C TRP A 58 2.55 3.52 5.67
N ASN A 59 3.40 2.71 6.29
CA ASN A 59 3.56 2.73 7.75
C ASN A 59 4.17 4.04 8.24
N ARG A 60 5.00 4.66 7.42
CA ARG A 60 5.61 5.93 7.76
C ARG A 60 4.58 7.04 7.89
N ARG A 61 3.57 7.02 7.03
CA ARG A 61 2.50 8.02 7.08
C ARG A 61 1.66 7.87 8.35
N THR A 62 1.53 6.65 8.83
CA THR A 62 0.73 6.37 10.01
C THR A 62 1.44 6.75 11.29
N ASN A 63 2.74 6.95 11.21
CA ASN A 63 3.61 7.21 12.36
C ASN A 63 3.76 8.69 12.63
N LYS A 64 2.72 9.35 12.88
CA LYS A 64 2.80 10.77 13.23
C LYS A 64 2.72 10.96 14.71
#